data_df333aee6584fcd130eed1e28eb6dd1d
#
_entry.id   df333aee6584fcd130eed1e28eb6dd1d
#
_cell.length_a   1.000
_cell.length_b   1.000
_cell.length_c   1.000
_cell.angle_alpha   90.00
_cell.angle_beta   90.00
_cell.angle_gamma   90.00
#
_symmetry.space_group_name_H-M   'P 1'
#
loop_
_entity.id
_entity.type
_entity.pdbx_description
1 polymer ?
#
loop_
_entity_poly.entity_id
_entity_poly.type
_entity_poly.pdbx_seq_one_letter_code
_entity_poly.pdbx_strand_id
1 'polypeptide(L)'
;QGNFSYAGKEADIEVTGWDEDQSSNPAPFYMSTKGYGVFRNTFAPGHYAFNGTEMLDKNYDDGFKLMGFTSQLTHNENRFDAFYFYGPSLKDLLNDYTDITGKPFMPAMWMLTMGDADCYNKGEQRTGWPQSTPDVISQVADKYVEYDMPRGWILPNDGYGCGYVKLDSVVTELGKRGFHTGLWTENGVDKIAYEVGK
;
A
#
# COMPACT_ATOMS: atom_id res chain seq x y z
N GLN A 1 -13.90 -2.33 -4.95
CA GLN A 1 -13.43 -3.21 -3.89
C GLN A 1 -14.30 -4.47 -3.93
N GLY A 2 -13.71 -5.57 -4.29
CA GLY A 2 -14.39 -6.87 -4.35
C GLY A 2 -14.09 -7.69 -3.09
N ASN A 3 -14.89 -8.71 -2.86
CA ASN A 3 -14.52 -9.74 -1.90
C ASN A 3 -13.36 -10.55 -2.48
N PHE A 4 -12.20 -10.43 -1.87
CA PHE A 4 -11.03 -11.20 -2.29
C PHE A 4 -10.93 -12.46 -1.43
N SER A 5 -11.01 -13.60 -2.08
CA SER A 5 -10.67 -14.88 -1.48
C SER A 5 -9.43 -15.43 -2.16
N TYR A 6 -8.47 -15.85 -1.35
CA TYR A 6 -7.28 -16.56 -1.82
C TYR A 6 -7.43 -18.09 -1.79
N ALA A 7 -8.63 -18.60 -1.47
CA ALA A 7 -8.87 -20.03 -1.56
C ALA A 7 -8.58 -20.55 -2.99
N GLY A 8 -7.70 -21.51 -3.09
CA GLY A 8 -7.24 -22.06 -4.38
C GLY A 8 -6.24 -21.17 -5.13
N LYS A 9 -5.66 -20.17 -4.48
CA LYS A 9 -4.71 -19.21 -5.09
C LYS A 9 -3.39 -19.17 -4.33
N GLU A 10 -2.44 -18.52 -4.94
CA GLU A 10 -1.14 -18.21 -4.37
C GLU A 10 -0.95 -16.70 -4.28
N ALA A 11 -0.08 -16.26 -3.37
CA ALA A 11 0.27 -14.86 -3.20
C ALA A 11 1.73 -14.72 -2.76
N ASP A 12 2.44 -13.81 -3.40
CA ASP A 12 3.76 -13.40 -2.95
C ASP A 12 3.65 -12.31 -1.90
N ILE A 13 4.41 -12.48 -0.84
CA ILE A 13 4.50 -11.53 0.28
C ILE A 13 5.84 -10.84 0.16
N GLU A 14 5.91 -9.94 -0.79
CA GLU A 14 7.11 -9.17 -1.08
C GLU A 14 6.74 -7.77 -1.55
N VAL A 15 7.51 -6.78 -1.11
CA VAL A 15 7.42 -5.42 -1.63
C VAL A 15 8.51 -5.25 -2.69
N THR A 16 8.16 -5.42 -3.95
CA THR A 16 9.11 -5.49 -5.07
C THR A 16 9.08 -4.25 -5.97
N GLY A 17 8.88 -3.08 -5.44
CA GLY A 17 9.01 -1.84 -6.21
C GLY A 17 7.79 -1.49 -7.07
N TRP A 18 8.04 -0.83 -8.21
CA TRP A 18 7.05 -0.12 -9.02
C TRP A 18 6.42 -0.91 -10.17
N ASP A 19 6.47 -2.21 -10.15
CA ASP A 19 5.87 -3.01 -11.21
C ASP A 19 4.34 -2.95 -11.15
N GLU A 20 3.72 -2.65 -12.26
CA GLU A 20 2.28 -2.38 -12.39
C GLU A 20 1.37 -3.54 -11.95
N ASP A 21 1.88 -4.76 -11.95
CA ASP A 21 1.13 -5.97 -11.62
C ASP A 21 1.23 -6.39 -10.15
N GLN A 22 1.87 -5.59 -9.30
CA GLN A 22 2.18 -6.02 -7.96
C GLN A 22 1.24 -5.49 -6.90
N SER A 23 0.90 -6.38 -5.98
CA SER A 23 0.20 -6.05 -4.76
C SER A 23 1.06 -5.13 -3.91
N SER A 24 0.72 -3.87 -3.83
CA SER A 24 1.42 -2.93 -2.97
C SER A 24 1.18 -3.27 -1.50
N ASN A 25 2.26 -3.31 -0.72
CA ASN A 25 2.25 -3.47 0.73
C ASN A 25 1.51 -4.72 1.26
N PRO A 26 1.88 -5.92 0.84
CA PRO A 26 1.30 -7.13 1.40
C PRO A 26 1.67 -7.27 2.87
N ALA A 27 0.71 -7.66 3.71
CA ALA A 27 0.97 -8.03 5.09
C ALA A 27 1.08 -9.55 5.20
N PRO A 28 2.03 -10.09 6.00
CA PRO A 28 2.17 -11.53 6.21
C PRO A 28 1.10 -12.07 7.16
N PHE A 29 -0.15 -11.72 6.90
CA PHE A 29 -1.32 -12.05 7.70
C PHE A 29 -2.46 -12.53 6.81
N TYR A 30 -3.11 -13.61 7.23
CA TYR A 30 -4.34 -14.07 6.60
C TYR A 30 -5.37 -14.51 7.63
N MET A 31 -6.63 -14.49 7.22
CA MET A 31 -7.77 -14.95 8.00
C MET A 31 -8.56 -16.01 7.24
N SER A 32 -9.10 -16.97 7.98
CA SER A 32 -9.97 -18.02 7.46
C SER A 32 -11.40 -17.86 8.00
N THR A 33 -12.38 -18.10 7.16
CA THR A 33 -13.78 -18.21 7.57
C THR A 33 -14.04 -19.39 8.51
N LYS A 34 -13.06 -20.24 8.76
CA LYS A 34 -13.09 -21.29 9.77
C LYS A 34 -12.77 -20.80 11.18
N GLY A 35 -12.62 -19.49 11.38
CA GLY A 35 -12.43 -18.88 12.69
C GLY A 35 -10.99 -18.87 13.18
N TYR A 36 -10.01 -18.82 12.29
CA TYR A 36 -8.60 -18.64 12.67
C TYR A 36 -7.87 -17.67 11.74
N GLY A 37 -6.81 -17.09 12.25
CA GLY A 37 -5.88 -16.27 11.49
C GLY A 37 -4.44 -16.59 11.86
N VAL A 38 -3.52 -16.28 10.96
CA VAL A 38 -2.08 -16.45 11.18
C VAL A 38 -1.37 -15.20 10.73
N PHE A 39 -0.55 -14.66 11.62
CA PHE A 39 0.36 -13.56 11.34
C PHE A 39 1.80 -14.05 11.53
N ARG A 40 2.59 -13.96 10.47
CA ARG A 40 4.04 -14.22 10.53
C ARG A 40 4.75 -12.93 10.89
N ASN A 41 5.40 -12.91 12.03
CA ASN A 41 6.16 -11.74 12.52
C ASN A 41 7.52 -11.66 11.82
N THR A 42 7.49 -11.23 10.56
CA THR A 42 8.68 -11.15 9.71
C THR A 42 8.54 -10.06 8.66
N PHE A 43 9.68 -9.52 8.21
CA PHE A 43 9.80 -8.66 7.04
C PHE A 43 10.44 -9.38 5.85
N ALA A 44 10.81 -10.66 6.01
CA ALA A 44 11.41 -11.43 4.94
C ALA A 44 10.37 -11.71 3.84
N PRO A 45 10.77 -11.65 2.57
CA PRO A 45 9.90 -12.07 1.47
C PRO A 45 9.39 -13.49 1.67
N GLY A 46 8.17 -13.74 1.20
CA GLY A 46 7.52 -15.02 1.38
C GLY A 46 6.57 -15.38 0.26
N HIS A 47 6.12 -16.61 0.29
CA HIS A 47 5.13 -17.13 -0.64
C HIS A 47 4.05 -17.91 0.14
N TYR A 48 2.80 -17.58 -0.13
CA TYR A 48 1.64 -18.20 0.50
C TYR A 48 0.80 -18.93 -0.56
N ALA A 49 0.63 -20.23 -0.39
CA ALA A 49 -0.18 -21.05 -1.25
C ALA A 49 -1.40 -21.60 -0.49
N PHE A 50 -2.60 -21.29 -0.98
CA PHE A 50 -3.87 -21.75 -0.44
C PHE A 50 -4.58 -22.70 -1.40
N ASN A 51 -3.86 -23.28 -2.32
CA ASN A 51 -4.35 -24.10 -3.42
C ASN A 51 -4.59 -25.57 -3.06
N GLY A 52 -4.33 -25.94 -1.81
CA GLY A 52 -4.76 -27.19 -1.19
C GLY A 52 -4.73 -28.42 -2.08
N THR A 53 -3.56 -28.84 -2.55
CA THR A 53 -3.37 -30.18 -3.08
C THR A 53 -3.13 -31.15 -1.93
N GLU A 54 -3.68 -32.36 -2.02
CA GLU A 54 -3.38 -33.45 -1.10
C GLU A 54 -1.86 -33.62 -0.99
N MET A 55 -1.26 -33.20 0.12
CA MET A 55 0.08 -33.62 0.43
C MET A 55 0.00 -35.09 0.85
N LEU A 56 0.18 -35.96 -0.10
CA LEU A 56 0.58 -37.33 0.17
C LEU A 56 2.06 -37.26 0.58
N ASP A 57 2.31 -37.25 1.88
CA ASP A 57 3.66 -37.55 2.35
C ASP A 57 3.93 -39.04 2.08
N LYS A 58 4.68 -39.29 1.01
CA LYS A 58 5.04 -40.64 0.57
C LYS A 58 5.98 -41.36 1.57
N ASN A 59 6.39 -40.67 2.62
CA ASN A 59 7.36 -41.18 3.61
C ASN A 59 6.72 -41.62 4.93
N TYR A 60 5.40 -41.49 5.09
CA TYR A 60 4.71 -42.03 6.26
C TYR A 60 4.10 -43.39 5.92
N ASP A 61 4.70 -44.42 6.44
CA ASP A 61 4.34 -45.83 6.22
C ASP A 61 3.00 -46.24 6.87
N ASP A 62 2.36 -45.34 7.61
CA ASP A 62 1.16 -45.62 8.40
C ASP A 62 -0.17 -45.22 7.76
N GLY A 63 -0.16 -44.86 6.50
CA GLY A 63 -1.40 -44.56 5.77
C GLY A 63 -2.20 -43.35 6.30
N PHE A 64 -1.58 -42.44 7.01
CA PHE A 64 -2.21 -41.23 7.50
C PHE A 64 -2.46 -40.26 6.32
N LYS A 65 -3.65 -40.34 5.74
CA LYS A 65 -4.13 -39.33 4.80
C LYS A 65 -4.47 -38.07 5.59
N LEU A 66 -3.64 -37.05 5.54
CA LEU A 66 -4.05 -35.69 5.86
C LEU A 66 -5.05 -35.25 4.79
N MET A 67 -6.32 -35.58 5.00
CA MET A 67 -7.41 -35.04 4.21
C MET A 67 -7.66 -33.61 4.65
N GLY A 68 -7.21 -32.64 3.91
CA GLY A 68 -7.48 -31.24 4.17
C GLY A 68 -6.74 -30.32 3.22
N PHE A 69 -7.35 -29.20 2.91
CA PHE A 69 -6.69 -28.10 2.22
C PHE A 69 -5.53 -27.62 3.09
N THR A 70 -4.32 -27.84 2.63
CA THR A 70 -3.13 -27.35 3.29
C THR A 70 -2.85 -25.93 2.81
N SER A 71 -2.63 -25.04 3.77
CA SER A 71 -2.03 -23.74 3.48
C SER A 71 -0.54 -23.86 3.71
N GLN A 72 0.25 -23.52 2.71
CA GLN A 72 1.70 -23.46 2.82
C GLN A 72 2.13 -22.00 2.90
N LEU A 73 2.90 -21.67 3.93
CA LEU A 73 3.45 -20.35 4.16
C LEU A 73 4.96 -20.46 4.31
N THR A 74 5.68 -19.85 3.40
CA THR A 74 7.14 -19.81 3.41
C THR A 74 7.64 -18.40 3.51
N HIS A 75 8.74 -18.18 4.19
CA HIS A 75 9.50 -16.94 4.21
C HIS A 75 10.98 -17.25 4.05
N ASN A 76 11.68 -16.36 3.37
CA ASN A 76 13.12 -16.53 3.13
C ASN A 76 13.93 -16.12 4.38
N GLU A 77 13.75 -16.87 5.45
CA GLU A 77 14.46 -16.68 6.72
C GLU A 77 14.62 -18.00 7.48
N ASN A 78 15.61 -18.06 8.39
CA ASN A 78 15.89 -19.23 9.22
C ASN A 78 15.14 -19.24 10.57
N ARG A 79 14.16 -18.35 10.72
CA ARG A 79 13.39 -18.19 11.95
C ARG A 79 11.90 -18.44 11.67
N PHE A 80 11.25 -19.10 12.61
CA PHE A 80 9.80 -19.20 12.62
C PHE A 80 9.26 -18.42 13.82
N ASP A 81 8.53 -17.34 13.55
CA ASP A 81 7.84 -16.52 14.55
C ASP A 81 6.45 -16.20 14.01
N ALA A 82 5.42 -16.62 14.75
CA ALA A 82 4.05 -16.48 14.28
C ALA A 82 3.06 -16.31 15.45
N PHE A 83 2.03 -15.52 15.22
CA PHE A 83 0.87 -15.42 16.08
C PHE A 83 -0.31 -16.15 15.43
N TYR A 84 -1.00 -16.96 16.22
CA TYR A 84 -2.22 -17.62 15.82
C TYR A 84 -3.40 -17.00 16.55
N PHE A 85 -4.38 -16.58 15.79
CA PHE A 85 -5.61 -15.99 16.29
C PHE A 85 -6.77 -16.98 16.17
N TYR A 86 -7.65 -16.98 17.12
CA TYR A 86 -8.87 -17.75 17.08
C TYR A 86 -10.05 -16.87 17.46
N GLY A 87 -11.08 -16.83 16.63
CA GLY A 87 -12.26 -16.02 16.86
C GLY A 87 -13.43 -16.48 15.99
N PRO A 88 -14.66 -16.24 16.43
CA PRO A 88 -15.84 -16.71 15.70
C PRO A 88 -16.08 -15.97 14.38
N SER A 89 -15.53 -14.80 14.22
CA SER A 89 -15.71 -14.00 13.00
C SER A 89 -14.41 -13.40 12.49
N LEU A 90 -14.37 -13.03 11.20
CA LEU A 90 -13.23 -12.32 10.62
C LEU A 90 -12.97 -10.96 11.31
N LYS A 91 -14.03 -10.34 11.86
CA LYS A 91 -13.89 -9.09 12.59
C LYS A 91 -13.15 -9.30 13.92
N ASP A 92 -13.41 -10.37 14.62
CA ASP A 92 -12.68 -10.68 15.85
C ASP A 92 -11.22 -10.96 15.56
N LEU A 93 -10.92 -11.76 14.54
CA LEU A 93 -9.54 -12.02 14.10
C LEU A 93 -8.80 -10.74 13.70
N LEU A 94 -9.47 -9.81 13.02
CA LEU A 94 -8.88 -8.53 12.67
C LEU A 94 -8.63 -7.65 13.90
N ASN A 95 -9.52 -7.66 14.88
CA ASN A 95 -9.33 -6.97 16.15
C ASN A 95 -8.11 -7.51 16.89
N ASP A 96 -8.00 -8.84 17.04
CA ASP A 96 -6.86 -9.47 17.70
C ASP A 96 -5.53 -9.13 17.00
N TYR A 97 -5.53 -9.17 15.66
CA TYR A 97 -4.37 -8.75 14.87
C TYR A 97 -4.00 -7.29 15.14
N THR A 98 -4.98 -6.39 15.11
CA THR A 98 -4.73 -4.96 15.32
C THR A 98 -4.40 -4.60 16.77
N ASP A 99 -4.79 -5.43 17.73
CA ASP A 99 -4.38 -5.26 19.13
C ASP A 99 -2.86 -5.53 19.33
N ILE A 100 -2.28 -6.41 18.50
CA ILE A 100 -0.83 -6.68 18.49
C ILE A 100 -0.08 -5.68 17.62
N THR A 101 -0.58 -5.38 16.43
CA THR A 101 0.16 -4.56 15.42
C THR A 101 -0.13 -3.07 15.52
N GLY A 102 -1.13 -2.69 16.29
CA GLY A 102 -1.67 -1.34 16.34
C GLY A 102 -2.82 -1.14 15.34
N LYS A 103 -3.76 -0.30 15.74
CA LYS A 103 -4.88 0.07 14.87
C LYS A 103 -4.41 1.06 13.81
N PRO A 104 -4.94 0.96 12.57
CA PRO A 104 -4.61 1.91 11.54
C PRO A 104 -5.03 3.33 11.93
N PHE A 105 -4.25 4.29 11.49
CA PHE A 105 -4.58 5.70 11.65
C PHE A 105 -5.91 6.02 10.97
N MET A 106 -6.78 6.74 11.66
CA MET A 106 -8.01 7.25 11.05
C MET A 106 -7.68 8.53 10.28
N PRO A 107 -7.76 8.51 8.97
CA PRO A 107 -7.46 9.69 8.17
C PRO A 107 -8.53 10.77 8.36
N ALA A 108 -8.14 12.03 8.16
CA ALA A 108 -9.08 13.12 8.09
C ALA A 108 -10.01 12.97 6.87
N MET A 109 -11.22 13.50 6.96
CA MET A 109 -12.22 13.36 5.87
C MET A 109 -11.71 13.84 4.51
N TRP A 110 -10.93 14.90 4.48
CA TRP A 110 -10.36 15.40 3.23
C TRP A 110 -9.42 14.41 2.55
N MET A 111 -8.74 13.54 3.31
CA MET A 111 -7.88 12.48 2.75
C MET A 111 -8.68 11.36 2.07
N LEU A 112 -9.94 11.19 2.47
CA LEU A 112 -10.87 10.23 1.88
C LEU A 112 -11.75 10.85 0.79
N THR A 113 -11.65 12.17 0.61
CA THR A 113 -12.37 12.89 -0.43
C THR A 113 -11.58 12.78 -1.75
N MET A 114 -12.26 13.09 -2.86
CA MET A 114 -11.63 13.12 -4.17
C MET A 114 -10.40 14.01 -4.18
N GLY A 115 -9.33 13.51 -4.75
CA GLY A 115 -8.08 14.23 -4.95
C GLY A 115 -7.52 13.99 -6.34
N ASP A 116 -6.40 14.62 -6.60
CA ASP A 116 -5.70 14.50 -7.87
C ASP A 116 -4.17 14.38 -7.64
N ALA A 117 -3.51 13.61 -8.46
CA ALA A 117 -2.07 13.43 -8.42
C ALA A 117 -1.53 13.26 -9.84
N ASP A 118 -0.63 14.12 -10.24
CA ASP A 118 0.06 14.02 -11.53
C ASP A 118 1.37 14.81 -11.50
N CYS A 119 2.22 14.57 -12.46
CA CYS A 119 3.34 15.43 -12.80
C CYS A 119 2.88 16.52 -13.77
N TYR A 120 2.42 17.63 -13.25
CA TYR A 120 1.89 18.75 -14.04
C TYR A 120 2.95 19.47 -14.87
N ASN A 121 4.16 19.06 -14.77
CA ASN A 121 5.28 19.58 -15.52
C ASN A 121 5.60 18.77 -16.80
N LYS A 122 4.81 17.78 -17.12
CA LYS A 122 5.14 16.83 -18.19
C LYS A 122 5.07 17.40 -19.60
N GLY A 123 4.51 18.59 -19.77
CA GLY A 123 4.41 19.23 -21.08
C GLY A 123 5.75 19.40 -21.78
N GLU A 124 6.77 19.78 -21.04
CA GLU A 124 8.11 20.03 -21.58
C GLU A 124 9.01 18.81 -21.52
N GLN A 125 8.47 17.71 -21.18
CA GLN A 125 9.10 16.55 -21.01
C GLN A 125 10.32 16.44 -20.37
N ARG A 126 10.82 15.66 -19.82
CA ARG A 126 12.06 15.11 -19.23
C ARG A 126 13.40 15.83 -19.50
N THR A 127 13.43 16.88 -20.29
CA THR A 127 14.67 17.55 -20.69
C THR A 127 14.76 19.01 -20.28
N GLY A 128 13.74 19.59 -19.74
CA GLY A 128 13.69 21.02 -19.47
C GLY A 128 13.29 21.37 -18.05
N TRP A 129 14.00 20.89 -17.08
CA TRP A 129 13.85 21.36 -15.71
C TRP A 129 14.38 22.76 -15.52
N PRO A 130 13.74 23.59 -14.75
CA PRO A 130 12.60 23.40 -13.84
C PRO A 130 11.27 23.62 -14.55
N GLN A 131 10.28 22.86 -14.17
CA GLN A 131 8.95 22.95 -14.68
C GLN A 131 8.01 23.60 -13.68
N SER A 132 6.85 24.03 -14.16
CA SER A 132 6.00 24.92 -13.40
C SER A 132 4.98 24.19 -12.53
N THR A 133 5.29 23.91 -11.29
CA THR A 133 4.32 23.44 -10.30
C THR A 133 3.06 24.35 -10.23
N PRO A 134 3.15 25.67 -10.43
CA PRO A 134 1.96 26.55 -10.51
C PRO A 134 0.93 26.17 -11.56
N ASP A 135 1.29 25.40 -12.58
CA ASP A 135 0.34 24.98 -13.62
C ASP A 135 -0.81 24.13 -13.07
N VAL A 136 -0.58 23.43 -11.95
CA VAL A 136 -1.64 22.68 -11.28
C VAL A 136 -2.84 23.54 -10.88
N ILE A 137 -2.61 24.83 -10.62
CA ILE A 137 -3.69 25.74 -10.22
C ILE A 137 -4.67 25.93 -11.36
N SER A 138 -4.19 26.30 -12.55
CA SER A 138 -5.05 26.58 -13.70
C SER A 138 -5.54 25.32 -14.40
N GLN A 139 -4.73 24.27 -14.43
CA GLN A 139 -5.06 23.04 -15.15
C GLN A 139 -6.00 22.14 -14.36
N VAL A 140 -5.93 22.14 -13.03
CA VAL A 140 -6.68 21.23 -12.18
C VAL A 140 -7.51 21.95 -11.13
N ALA A 141 -6.90 22.68 -10.20
CA ALA A 141 -7.61 23.26 -9.07
C ALA A 141 -8.76 24.20 -9.48
N ASP A 142 -8.52 25.07 -10.46
CA ASP A 142 -9.55 25.97 -10.98
C ASP A 142 -10.69 25.21 -11.68
N LYS A 143 -10.39 24.05 -12.29
CA LYS A 143 -11.41 23.20 -12.91
C LYS A 143 -12.30 22.50 -11.88
N TYR A 144 -11.73 22.03 -10.79
CA TYR A 144 -12.51 21.50 -9.67
C TYR A 144 -13.48 22.55 -9.11
N VAL A 145 -13.04 23.81 -9.03
CA VAL A 145 -13.92 24.92 -8.61
C VAL A 145 -14.98 25.21 -9.66
N GLU A 146 -14.60 25.29 -10.93
CA GLU A 146 -15.53 25.58 -12.06
C GLU A 146 -16.65 24.54 -12.17
N TYR A 147 -16.32 23.25 -11.96
CA TYR A 147 -17.28 22.14 -12.04
C TYR A 147 -17.93 21.76 -10.71
N ASP A 148 -17.70 22.55 -9.67
CA ASP A 148 -18.21 22.30 -8.31
C ASP A 148 -17.93 20.87 -7.80
N MET A 149 -16.72 20.38 -8.06
CA MET A 149 -16.29 19.06 -7.63
C MET A 149 -15.84 19.08 -6.17
N PRO A 150 -15.98 17.95 -5.43
CA PRO A 150 -15.43 17.82 -4.09
C PRO A 150 -13.93 18.09 -4.05
N ARG A 151 -13.48 18.84 -3.05
CA ARG A 151 -12.10 19.29 -2.90
C ARG A 151 -11.46 18.63 -1.70
N GLY A 152 -10.64 17.64 -1.92
CA GLY A 152 -9.87 16.94 -0.88
C GLY A 152 -8.42 17.36 -0.88
N TRP A 153 -7.64 16.81 -1.77
CA TRP A 153 -6.20 17.02 -1.82
C TRP A 153 -5.68 17.06 -3.26
N ILE A 154 -4.55 17.72 -3.44
CA ILE A 154 -3.78 17.69 -4.68
C ILE A 154 -2.32 17.40 -4.35
N LEU A 155 -1.72 16.47 -5.07
CA LEU A 155 -0.31 16.16 -5.07
C LEU A 155 0.28 16.70 -6.37
N PRO A 156 0.91 17.89 -6.34
CA PRO A 156 1.24 18.63 -7.55
C PRO A 156 2.35 18.01 -8.38
N ASN A 157 3.16 17.13 -7.79
CA ASN A 157 4.20 16.38 -8.48
C ASN A 157 4.23 14.95 -7.95
N ASP A 158 3.78 14.05 -8.78
CA ASP A 158 3.66 12.65 -8.52
C ASP A 158 4.74 11.89 -9.30
N GLY A 159 5.90 11.77 -8.75
CA GLY A 159 6.91 10.89 -9.31
C GLY A 159 8.28 11.48 -9.61
N TYR A 160 9.11 10.60 -10.11
CA TYR A 160 10.49 10.90 -10.42
C TYR A 160 10.64 12.01 -11.46
N GLY A 161 11.51 12.93 -11.13
CA GLY A 161 11.86 13.94 -12.06
C GLY A 161 10.87 15.11 -12.12
N CYS A 162 9.84 15.13 -11.31
CA CYS A 162 8.86 16.19 -11.21
C CYS A 162 9.17 17.17 -10.08
N GLY A 163 10.26 17.81 -10.02
CA GLY A 163 10.65 18.73 -8.94
C GLY A 163 9.53 19.69 -8.50
N TYR A 164 9.68 20.30 -7.36
CA TYR A 164 8.75 21.30 -6.84
C TYR A 164 9.25 22.70 -7.11
N VAL A 165 8.52 23.45 -7.94
CA VAL A 165 8.81 24.85 -8.28
C VAL A 165 7.77 25.76 -7.64
N LYS A 166 8.20 26.77 -6.88
CA LYS A 166 7.33 27.73 -6.17
C LYS A 166 6.29 27.04 -5.28
N LEU A 167 6.70 25.99 -4.57
CA LEU A 167 5.80 25.15 -3.78
C LEU A 167 5.02 25.93 -2.72
N ASP A 168 5.66 26.87 -2.02
CA ASP A 168 5.04 27.76 -1.03
C ASP A 168 3.84 28.54 -1.59
N SER A 169 4.02 29.10 -2.78
CA SER A 169 2.97 29.80 -3.51
C SER A 169 1.84 28.83 -3.92
N VAL A 170 2.19 27.66 -4.44
CA VAL A 170 1.22 26.65 -4.86
C VAL A 170 0.39 26.14 -3.68
N VAL A 171 1.02 25.83 -2.56
CA VAL A 171 0.33 25.40 -1.33
C VAL A 171 -0.67 26.47 -0.87
N THR A 172 -0.24 27.74 -0.91
CA THR A 172 -1.11 28.88 -0.55
C THR A 172 -2.32 28.97 -1.48
N GLU A 173 -2.11 28.88 -2.79
CA GLU A 173 -3.19 28.99 -3.78
C GLU A 173 -4.13 27.79 -3.77
N LEU A 174 -3.63 26.58 -3.54
CA LEU A 174 -4.46 25.39 -3.35
C LEU A 174 -5.33 25.52 -2.09
N GLY A 175 -4.73 25.98 -0.98
CA GLY A 175 -5.46 26.22 0.27
C GLY A 175 -6.60 27.23 0.13
N LYS A 176 -6.41 28.32 -0.62
CA LYS A 176 -7.47 29.29 -0.92
C LYS A 176 -8.66 28.69 -1.67
N ARG A 177 -8.43 27.62 -2.45
CA ARG A 177 -9.44 26.88 -3.20
C ARG A 177 -10.05 25.73 -2.42
N GLY A 178 -9.62 25.53 -1.17
CA GLY A 178 -10.11 24.47 -0.29
C GLY A 178 -9.44 23.12 -0.45
N PHE A 179 -8.27 23.05 -1.07
CA PHE A 179 -7.49 21.83 -1.18
C PHE A 179 -6.42 21.73 -0.09
N HIS A 180 -6.14 20.51 0.31
CA HIS A 180 -4.91 20.15 1.04
C HIS A 180 -3.84 19.72 0.04
N THR A 181 -2.58 20.06 0.33
CA THR A 181 -1.46 19.67 -0.55
C THR A 181 -0.81 18.41 -0.01
N GLY A 182 -0.73 17.38 -0.83
CA GLY A 182 0.10 16.21 -0.63
C GLY A 182 1.48 16.42 -1.29
N LEU A 183 2.48 15.74 -0.78
CA LEU A 183 3.81 15.71 -1.39
C LEU A 183 4.23 14.26 -1.60
N TRP A 184 4.79 13.99 -2.75
CA TRP A 184 5.43 12.72 -3.00
C TRP A 184 6.87 12.76 -2.50
N THR A 185 7.28 11.78 -1.73
CA THR A 185 8.63 11.65 -1.20
C THR A 185 9.12 10.23 -1.32
N GLU A 186 10.39 10.05 -1.60
CA GLU A 186 11.04 8.75 -1.56
C GLU A 186 11.42 8.33 -0.14
N ASN A 187 11.52 7.03 0.07
CA ASN A 187 12.04 6.46 1.32
C ASN A 187 13.55 6.72 1.49
N GLY A 188 14.25 6.89 0.37
CA GLY A 188 15.68 7.19 0.35
C GLY A 188 15.92 8.68 0.24
N VAL A 189 16.70 9.24 1.15
CA VAL A 189 17.20 10.60 1.06
C VAL A 189 18.66 10.52 0.61
N ASP A 190 19.00 11.12 -0.52
CA ASP A 190 20.37 11.14 -0.95
C ASP A 190 21.25 11.98 -0.01
N LYS A 191 22.54 11.77 -0.07
CA LYS A 191 23.49 12.44 0.82
C LYS A 191 23.43 13.97 0.70
N ILE A 192 23.19 14.49 -0.49
CA ILE A 192 23.12 15.94 -0.73
C ILE A 192 21.87 16.51 -0.06
N ALA A 193 20.71 15.90 -0.28
CA ALA A 193 19.48 16.33 0.35
C ALA A 193 19.56 16.27 1.88
N TYR A 194 20.18 15.23 2.43
CA TYR A 194 20.42 15.11 3.87
C TYR A 194 21.31 16.22 4.43
N GLU A 195 22.40 16.56 3.75
CA GLU A 195 23.32 17.63 4.20
C GLU A 195 22.69 19.03 4.11
N VAL A 196 21.82 19.26 3.14
CA VAL A 196 21.08 20.53 3.02
C VAL A 196 19.98 20.68 4.07
N GLY A 197 19.39 19.55 4.52
CA GLY A 197 18.31 19.53 5.50
C GLY A 197 18.75 19.61 6.97
N LYS A 198 20.06 19.63 7.25
CA LYS A 198 20.62 19.84 8.58
C LYS A 198 20.64 21.32 8.96
#